data_8539ecb93f64b7871cdcfb0667387ff8
#
_entry.id   8539ecb93f64b7871cdcfb0667387ff8
#
_cell.length_a   1.000
_cell.length_b   1.000
_cell.length_c   1.000
_cell.angle_alpha   90.00
_cell.angle_beta   90.00
_cell.angle_gamma   90.00
#
_symmetry.space_group_name_H-M   'P 1'
#
loop_
_entity.id
_entity.type
_entity.pdbx_description
1 polymer ?
#
loop_
_entity_poly.entity_id
_entity_poly.type
_entity_poly.pdbx_seq_one_letter_code
_entity_poly.pdbx_strand_id
1 'polypeptide(L)'
;MRYLNRQLVLAGLVMLLAVAGEARSQTVGGRSLPLTEEERLEARERLAELGYWLDPENDPQGVQLRHALIAFQKVEGRARPGRLTRAELEVIRLAARPLPRESGERHLEVDLYRQILMVVETGGEVSRILPISSGSGECFTEGGRTRRAITPVGRFKVERRVEGWRKSPLGLLYYPLYFHYGIAIHGNPAVPPQPASHGCIRIPIFAAIELSAQTPVETAVIIYDSNPRPSRPPGPCPPPANQ
;
A
#
# COMPACT_ATOMS: atom_id res chain seq x y z
N MET A 1 25.66 44.02 64.10
CA MET A 1 24.56 44.91 63.74
C MET A 1 23.87 44.30 62.50
N ARG A 2 22.77 43.54 62.73
CA ARG A 2 21.34 43.94 62.58
C ARG A 2 21.09 44.39 61.13
N TYR A 3 20.29 43.69 60.28
CA TYR A 3 18.83 43.51 60.38
C TYR A 3 18.36 42.30 59.56
N LEU A 4 17.48 41.49 60.17
CA LEU A 4 16.55 40.58 59.57
C LEU A 4 15.57 41.33 58.64
N ASN A 5 15.29 40.81 57.48
CA ASN A 5 14.03 41.14 56.80
C ASN A 5 13.35 39.85 56.34
N ARG A 6 12.28 39.53 57.06
CA ARG A 6 11.29 38.49 56.71
C ARG A 6 10.44 39.02 55.58
N GLN A 7 10.42 38.35 54.44
CA GLN A 7 9.33 38.52 53.50
C GLN A 7 8.47 37.25 53.50
N LEU A 8 7.21 37.44 53.84
CA LEU A 8 6.13 36.49 53.74
C LEU A 8 5.85 36.15 52.26
N VAL A 9 5.94 34.87 51.94
CA VAL A 9 5.43 34.34 50.66
C VAL A 9 4.01 33.88 50.89
N LEU A 10 3.04 34.62 50.38
CA LEU A 10 1.65 34.19 50.27
C LEU A 10 1.56 33.08 49.20
N ALA A 11 1.27 31.87 49.64
CA ALA A 11 0.91 30.77 48.78
C ALA A 11 -0.54 30.95 48.29
N GLY A 12 -0.70 31.44 47.07
CA GLY A 12 -1.99 31.45 46.39
C GLY A 12 -2.33 30.06 45.86
N LEU A 13 -3.23 29.38 46.54
CA LEU A 13 -3.79 28.09 46.11
C LEU A 13 -4.78 28.35 44.96
N VAL A 14 -4.34 28.16 43.70
CA VAL A 14 -5.24 28.15 42.54
C VAL A 14 -5.90 26.79 42.46
N MET A 15 -7.15 26.73 42.88
CA MET A 15 -8.00 25.57 42.74
C MET A 15 -8.45 25.47 41.26
N LEU A 16 -7.79 24.62 40.45
CA LEU A 16 -8.26 24.26 39.13
C LEU A 16 -9.47 23.31 39.29
N LEU A 17 -10.67 23.84 39.11
CA LEU A 17 -11.87 23.03 38.90
C LEU A 17 -11.77 22.34 37.54
N ALA A 18 -11.35 21.06 37.52
CA ALA A 18 -11.47 20.20 36.40
C ALA A 18 -12.96 19.88 36.19
N VAL A 19 -13.60 20.59 35.28
CA VAL A 19 -14.89 20.18 34.72
C VAL A 19 -14.63 18.97 33.84
N ALA A 20 -14.75 17.77 34.39
CA ALA A 20 -14.83 16.54 33.64
C ALA A 20 -16.18 16.54 32.92
N GLY A 21 -16.19 17.10 31.70
CA GLY A 21 -17.28 16.92 30.78
C GLY A 21 -17.31 15.45 30.37
N GLU A 22 -18.16 14.66 31.02
CA GLU A 22 -18.53 13.34 30.55
C GLU A 22 -19.16 13.49 29.14
N ALA A 23 -18.36 13.27 28.10
CA ALA A 23 -18.87 13.06 26.76
C ALA A 23 -19.65 11.73 26.78
N ARG A 24 -20.92 11.83 27.15
CA ARG A 24 -21.89 10.76 26.98
C ARG A 24 -21.92 10.45 25.48
N SER A 25 -21.19 9.40 25.10
CA SER A 25 -21.37 8.73 23.81
C SER A 25 -22.84 8.28 23.74
N GLN A 26 -23.68 9.08 23.11
CA GLN A 26 -25.01 8.67 22.71
C GLN A 26 -24.87 7.65 21.59
N THR A 27 -24.73 6.38 21.95
CA THR A 27 -25.02 5.26 21.07
C THR A 27 -26.53 5.22 20.86
N VAL A 28 -27.03 6.14 20.07
CA VAL A 28 -28.31 5.95 19.38
C VAL A 28 -28.06 4.84 18.40
N GLY A 29 -28.82 3.76 18.45
CA GLY A 29 -28.77 2.63 17.52
C GLY A 29 -29.04 3.08 16.07
N GLY A 30 -28.08 3.77 15.49
CA GLY A 30 -28.16 4.35 14.16
C GLY A 30 -27.41 3.47 13.18
N ARG A 31 -28.13 2.79 12.29
CA ARG A 31 -27.59 2.43 10.98
C ARG A 31 -26.93 3.70 10.43
N SER A 32 -25.62 3.67 10.25
CA SER A 32 -24.89 4.73 9.56
C SER A 32 -25.59 4.98 8.22
N LEU A 33 -26.08 6.21 8.01
CA LEU A 33 -26.69 6.59 6.73
C LEU A 33 -25.71 6.29 5.58
N PRO A 34 -26.19 5.80 4.45
CA PRO A 34 -25.35 5.61 3.28
C PRO A 34 -24.69 6.95 2.87
N LEU A 35 -23.52 6.87 2.30
CA LEU A 35 -22.84 8.04 1.73
C LEU A 35 -23.65 8.61 0.57
N THR A 36 -23.70 9.93 0.45
CA THR A 36 -24.26 10.62 -0.72
C THR A 36 -23.35 10.45 -1.93
N GLU A 37 -23.85 10.78 -3.12
CA GLU A 37 -22.98 10.76 -4.33
C GLU A 37 -21.88 11.82 -4.27
N GLU A 38 -22.15 12.98 -3.69
CA GLU A 38 -21.15 14.02 -3.45
C GLU A 38 -20.02 13.51 -2.54
N GLU A 39 -20.35 12.85 -1.44
CA GLU A 39 -19.38 12.25 -0.53
C GLU A 39 -18.56 11.11 -1.20
N ARG A 40 -19.17 10.38 -2.13
CA ARG A 40 -18.46 9.37 -2.92
C ARG A 40 -17.50 9.99 -3.93
N LEU A 41 -17.92 11.05 -4.59
CA LEU A 41 -17.10 11.80 -5.53
C LEU A 41 -15.93 12.45 -4.80
N GLU A 42 -16.19 13.13 -3.69
CA GLU A 42 -15.16 13.71 -2.82
C GLU A 42 -14.08 12.67 -2.44
N ALA A 43 -14.50 11.47 -2.03
CA ALA A 43 -13.56 10.41 -1.69
C ALA A 43 -12.69 9.99 -2.88
N ARG A 44 -13.26 9.91 -4.08
CA ARG A 44 -12.54 9.57 -5.32
C ARG A 44 -11.52 10.64 -5.69
N GLU A 45 -11.96 11.90 -5.72
CA GLU A 45 -11.11 13.04 -6.02
C GLU A 45 -9.95 13.13 -5.02
N ARG A 46 -10.26 13.02 -3.73
CA ARG A 46 -9.24 13.10 -2.70
C ARG A 46 -8.24 11.94 -2.76
N LEU A 47 -8.67 10.72 -3.03
CA LEU A 47 -7.77 9.59 -3.25
C LEU A 47 -6.88 9.80 -4.48
N ALA A 48 -7.42 10.33 -5.57
CA ALA A 48 -6.64 10.66 -6.77
C ALA A 48 -5.59 11.76 -6.48
N GLU A 49 -5.96 12.81 -5.76
CA GLU A 49 -5.04 13.86 -5.30
C GLU A 49 -3.91 13.30 -4.43
N LEU A 50 -4.20 12.32 -3.59
CA LEU A 50 -3.21 11.62 -2.77
C LEU A 50 -2.30 10.69 -3.58
N GLY A 51 -2.56 10.52 -4.88
CA GLY A 51 -1.78 9.69 -5.79
C GLY A 51 -2.29 8.25 -5.92
N TYR A 52 -3.38 7.86 -5.28
CA TYR A 52 -3.95 6.52 -5.49
C TYR A 52 -4.50 6.40 -6.90
N TRP A 53 -4.16 5.29 -7.58
CA TRP A 53 -4.45 5.12 -8.99
C TRP A 53 -5.93 4.83 -9.23
N LEU A 54 -6.67 5.84 -9.58
CA LEU A 54 -8.05 5.77 -10.07
C LEU A 54 -8.34 6.99 -10.96
N ASP A 55 -9.31 6.82 -11.83
CA ASP A 55 -9.95 7.90 -12.58
C ASP A 55 -11.27 8.23 -11.85
N PRO A 56 -11.40 9.42 -11.23
CA PRO A 56 -12.60 9.77 -10.46
C PRO A 56 -13.87 9.76 -11.29
N GLU A 57 -13.79 10.06 -12.58
CA GLU A 57 -14.93 10.21 -13.48
C GLU A 57 -15.26 8.91 -14.25
N ASN A 58 -14.25 8.03 -14.44
CA ASN A 58 -14.40 6.86 -15.30
C ASN A 58 -14.15 5.53 -14.56
N ASP A 59 -14.97 5.27 -13.55
CA ASP A 59 -14.99 3.99 -12.82
C ASP A 59 -16.43 3.55 -12.52
N PRO A 60 -17.23 3.24 -13.55
CA PRO A 60 -18.66 2.98 -13.39
C PRO A 60 -18.97 1.75 -12.52
N GLN A 61 -18.03 0.81 -12.43
CA GLN A 61 -18.18 -0.41 -11.62
C GLN A 61 -17.52 -0.30 -10.24
N GLY A 62 -16.84 0.82 -9.93
CA GLY A 62 -16.12 1.03 -8.67
C GLY A 62 -14.91 0.13 -8.47
N VAL A 63 -14.37 -0.45 -9.55
CA VAL A 63 -13.21 -1.36 -9.49
C VAL A 63 -11.96 -0.60 -9.09
N GLN A 64 -11.72 0.56 -9.72
CA GLN A 64 -10.56 1.38 -9.42
C GLN A 64 -10.65 1.95 -8.00
N LEU A 65 -11.82 2.49 -7.61
CA LEU A 65 -12.08 2.98 -6.25
C LEU A 65 -11.82 1.88 -5.21
N ARG A 66 -12.29 0.66 -5.44
CA ARG A 66 -12.02 -0.46 -4.53
C ARG A 66 -10.53 -0.73 -4.36
N HIS A 67 -9.75 -0.74 -5.43
CA HIS A 67 -8.30 -0.93 -5.39
C HIS A 67 -7.58 0.26 -4.75
N ALA A 68 -8.00 1.50 -5.05
CA ALA A 68 -7.47 2.70 -4.41
C ALA A 68 -7.71 2.68 -2.89
N LEU A 69 -8.91 2.29 -2.44
CA LEU A 69 -9.22 2.11 -1.02
C LEU A 69 -8.36 1.03 -0.37
N ILE A 70 -8.14 -0.11 -1.02
CA ILE A 70 -7.24 -1.15 -0.51
C ILE A 70 -5.82 -0.61 -0.36
N ALA A 71 -5.31 0.14 -1.36
CA ALA A 71 -3.98 0.75 -1.27
C ALA A 71 -3.91 1.78 -0.14
N PHE A 72 -4.90 2.65 -0.01
CA PHE A 72 -5.02 3.62 1.07
C PHE A 72 -5.02 2.93 2.44
N GLN A 73 -5.88 1.93 2.64
CA GLN A 73 -5.96 1.17 3.88
C GLN A 73 -4.64 0.47 4.23
N LYS A 74 -3.89 0.01 3.23
CA LYS A 74 -2.55 -0.57 3.40
C LYS A 74 -1.53 0.48 3.86
N VAL A 75 -1.53 1.67 3.27
CA VAL A 75 -0.66 2.79 3.66
C VAL A 75 -0.94 3.21 5.09
N GLU A 76 -2.21 3.35 5.45
CA GLU A 76 -2.66 3.78 6.78
C GLU A 76 -2.63 2.64 7.84
N GLY A 77 -2.18 1.43 7.48
CA GLY A 77 -2.12 0.30 8.41
C GLY A 77 -3.50 -0.17 8.93
N ARG A 78 -4.56 0.07 8.16
CA ARG A 78 -5.95 -0.23 8.52
C ARG A 78 -6.40 -1.59 8.01
N ALA A 79 -7.59 -2.07 8.45
CA ALA A 79 -8.26 -3.20 7.82
C ALA A 79 -8.50 -2.92 6.33
N ARG A 80 -8.39 -3.94 5.48
CA ARG A 80 -8.28 -3.82 4.00
C ARG A 80 -9.51 -4.36 3.24
N PRO A 81 -10.75 -4.00 3.61
CA PRO A 81 -11.94 -4.49 2.90
C PRO A 81 -12.14 -3.83 1.52
N GLY A 82 -11.47 -2.72 1.24
CA GLY A 82 -11.69 -1.93 0.01
C GLY A 82 -13.12 -1.37 -0.07
N ARG A 83 -13.70 -0.98 1.06
CA ARG A 83 -15.05 -0.41 1.16
C ARG A 83 -14.99 1.01 1.68
N LEU A 84 -15.65 1.92 1.00
CA LEU A 84 -15.83 3.28 1.43
C LEU A 84 -16.95 3.35 2.48
N THR A 85 -16.62 3.83 3.66
CA THR A 85 -17.55 4.12 4.74
C THR A 85 -17.39 5.59 5.17
N ARG A 86 -18.34 6.11 5.95
CA ARG A 86 -18.22 7.47 6.49
C ARG A 86 -16.93 7.65 7.33
N ALA A 87 -16.63 6.68 8.17
CA ALA A 87 -15.38 6.69 8.94
C ALA A 87 -14.13 6.63 8.05
N GLU A 88 -14.18 5.96 6.90
CA GLU A 88 -13.09 5.93 5.95
C GLU A 88 -12.94 7.27 5.23
N LEU A 89 -14.06 7.92 4.84
CA LEU A 89 -14.05 9.25 4.24
C LEU A 89 -13.40 10.30 5.15
N GLU A 90 -13.71 10.29 6.46
CA GLU A 90 -13.07 11.21 7.41
C GLU A 90 -11.54 11.03 7.47
N VAL A 91 -11.06 9.80 7.42
CA VAL A 91 -9.61 9.54 7.38
C VAL A 91 -9.00 10.00 6.06
N ILE A 92 -9.67 9.75 4.92
CA ILE A 92 -9.23 10.20 3.58
C ILE A 92 -9.10 11.72 3.53
N ARG A 93 -10.04 12.47 4.12
CA ARG A 93 -10.01 13.94 4.18
C ARG A 93 -8.75 14.48 4.85
N LEU A 94 -8.30 13.81 5.91
CA LEU A 94 -7.17 14.23 6.74
C LEU A 94 -5.82 13.63 6.29
N ALA A 95 -5.84 12.68 5.39
CA ALA A 95 -4.63 11.97 4.96
C ALA A 95 -3.68 12.87 4.17
N ALA A 96 -2.40 12.56 4.26
CA ALA A 96 -1.35 13.14 3.44
C ALA A 96 -0.86 12.14 2.39
N ARG A 97 -0.32 12.63 1.28
CA ARG A 97 0.36 11.78 0.29
C ARG A 97 1.56 11.10 0.94
N PRO A 98 1.71 9.78 0.83
CA PRO A 98 2.88 9.11 1.38
C PRO A 98 4.16 9.56 0.67
N LEU A 99 5.25 9.62 1.44
CA LEU A 99 6.56 9.94 0.91
C LEU A 99 7.24 8.68 0.37
N PRO A 100 8.04 8.79 -0.71
CA PRO A 100 8.85 7.71 -1.19
C PRO A 100 10.01 7.45 -0.22
N ARG A 101 10.62 6.29 -0.33
CA ARG A 101 11.85 5.95 0.40
C ARG A 101 13.07 6.69 -0.15
N GLU A 102 13.08 6.86 -1.46
CA GLU A 102 14.18 7.54 -2.17
C GLU A 102 13.64 8.66 -3.06
N SER A 103 14.48 9.65 -3.29
CA SER A 103 14.28 10.70 -4.29
C SER A 103 15.35 10.59 -5.36
N GLY A 104 15.15 11.22 -6.52
CA GLY A 104 16.13 11.22 -7.60
C GLY A 104 15.45 11.05 -8.95
N GLU A 105 15.96 10.16 -9.78
CA GLU A 105 15.35 9.83 -11.06
C GLU A 105 14.05 9.03 -10.89
N ARG A 106 13.21 9.06 -11.91
CA ARG A 106 11.94 8.31 -11.91
C ARG A 106 12.18 6.80 -11.73
N HIS A 107 11.46 6.19 -10.78
CA HIS A 107 11.60 4.78 -10.44
C HIS A 107 10.30 4.20 -9.87
N LEU A 108 10.28 2.88 -9.68
CA LEU A 108 9.22 2.16 -9.00
C LEU A 108 9.70 1.75 -7.61
N GLU A 109 8.90 2.04 -6.59
CA GLU A 109 9.12 1.53 -5.24
C GLU A 109 8.07 0.49 -4.87
N VAL A 110 8.49 -0.62 -4.28
CA VAL A 110 7.63 -1.70 -3.82
C VAL A 110 7.86 -1.97 -2.35
N ASP A 111 6.87 -1.67 -1.53
CA ASP A 111 6.86 -1.99 -0.10
C ASP A 111 6.16 -3.34 0.13
N LEU A 112 6.94 -4.36 0.46
CA LEU A 112 6.44 -5.72 0.67
C LEU A 112 5.66 -5.85 1.98
N TYR A 113 5.92 -5.04 2.99
CA TYR A 113 5.15 -5.05 4.23
C TYR A 113 3.75 -4.48 4.02
N ARG A 114 3.68 -3.30 3.41
CA ARG A 114 2.41 -2.65 3.11
C ARG A 114 1.69 -3.27 1.94
N GLN A 115 2.40 -4.00 1.08
CA GLN A 115 1.88 -4.56 -0.18
C GLN A 115 1.36 -3.45 -1.11
N ILE A 116 2.18 -2.46 -1.37
CA ILE A 116 1.93 -1.35 -2.30
C ILE A 116 3.08 -1.20 -3.29
N LEU A 117 2.77 -0.62 -4.45
CA LEU A 117 3.72 -0.10 -5.42
C LEU A 117 3.48 1.40 -5.55
N MET A 118 4.55 2.17 -5.55
CA MET A 118 4.56 3.61 -5.82
C MET A 118 5.32 3.89 -7.10
N VAL A 119 4.80 4.77 -7.94
CA VAL A 119 5.53 5.40 -9.04
C VAL A 119 6.07 6.71 -8.51
N VAL A 120 7.38 6.80 -8.43
CA VAL A 120 8.09 7.98 -7.95
C VAL A 120 8.66 8.72 -9.15
N GLU A 121 8.28 9.98 -9.30
CA GLU A 121 8.77 10.85 -10.37
C GLU A 121 10.14 11.45 -10.01
N THR A 122 10.81 12.02 -11.01
CA THR A 122 12.05 12.78 -10.80
C THR A 122 11.81 13.87 -9.77
N GLY A 123 12.66 13.90 -8.74
CA GLY A 123 12.52 14.81 -7.60
C GLY A 123 11.81 14.23 -6.39
N GLY A 124 11.23 13.03 -6.49
CA GLY A 124 10.67 12.30 -5.34
C GLY A 124 9.17 12.50 -5.12
N GLU A 125 8.43 13.03 -6.10
CA GLU A 125 6.97 13.05 -6.01
C GLU A 125 6.40 11.65 -6.28
N VAL A 126 5.50 11.18 -5.42
CA VAL A 126 4.74 9.94 -5.64
C VAL A 126 3.54 10.25 -6.52
N SER A 127 3.60 9.92 -7.81
CA SER A 127 2.53 10.22 -8.78
C SER A 127 1.42 9.18 -8.79
N ARG A 128 1.74 7.91 -8.51
CA ARG A 128 0.77 6.81 -8.49
C ARG A 128 1.04 5.81 -7.38
N ILE A 129 -0.03 5.31 -6.76
CA ILE A 129 0.02 4.28 -5.72
C ILE A 129 -0.96 3.17 -6.08
N LEU A 130 -0.48 1.92 -6.09
CA LEU A 130 -1.24 0.73 -6.40
C LEU A 130 -1.19 -0.28 -5.26
N PRO A 131 -2.27 -1.00 -4.97
CA PRO A 131 -2.18 -2.20 -4.16
C PRO A 131 -1.50 -3.31 -4.97
N ILE A 132 -0.69 -4.11 -4.32
CA ILE A 132 -0.06 -5.27 -4.94
C ILE A 132 -0.39 -6.56 -4.18
N SER A 133 -0.05 -7.70 -4.82
CA SER A 133 0.07 -9.00 -4.16
C SER A 133 1.38 -9.64 -4.60
N SER A 134 2.35 -9.71 -3.70
CA SER A 134 3.70 -10.25 -3.91
C SER A 134 3.78 -11.77 -3.63
N GLY A 135 4.97 -12.33 -3.65
CA GLY A 135 5.23 -13.74 -3.31
C GLY A 135 4.70 -14.12 -1.94
N SER A 136 3.99 -15.25 -1.86
CA SER A 136 3.31 -15.72 -0.66
C SER A 136 4.25 -16.19 0.46
N GLY A 137 5.51 -16.47 0.14
CA GLY A 137 6.44 -17.10 1.06
C GLY A 137 6.25 -18.62 1.21
N GLU A 138 5.24 -19.20 0.59
CA GLU A 138 4.96 -20.63 0.63
C GLU A 138 5.86 -21.42 -0.33
N CYS A 139 6.01 -22.71 -0.08
CA CYS A 139 6.70 -23.61 -0.99
C CYS A 139 5.76 -24.08 -2.11
N PHE A 140 6.28 -24.16 -3.33
CA PHE A 140 5.57 -24.70 -4.49
C PHE A 140 6.50 -25.54 -5.34
N THR A 141 5.94 -26.48 -6.12
CA THR A 141 6.71 -27.32 -7.02
C THR A 141 6.42 -26.95 -8.47
N GLU A 142 7.47 -26.72 -9.25
CA GLU A 142 7.42 -26.44 -10.68
C GLU A 142 8.55 -27.19 -11.40
N GLY A 143 8.24 -27.91 -12.47
CA GLY A 143 9.23 -28.66 -13.26
C GLY A 143 10.04 -29.66 -12.41
N GLY A 144 9.41 -30.29 -11.43
CA GLY A 144 10.05 -31.25 -10.53
C GLY A 144 10.99 -30.64 -9.47
N ARG A 145 10.99 -29.32 -9.34
CA ARG A 145 11.80 -28.60 -8.34
C ARG A 145 10.92 -27.84 -7.36
N THR A 146 11.16 -28.02 -6.07
CA THR A 146 10.47 -27.26 -5.04
C THR A 146 11.22 -25.93 -4.77
N ARG A 147 10.48 -24.85 -4.76
CA ARG A 147 10.98 -23.49 -4.55
C ARG A 147 10.10 -22.76 -3.55
N ARG A 148 10.59 -21.66 -2.99
CA ARG A 148 9.80 -20.76 -2.16
C ARG A 148 9.34 -19.55 -2.99
N ALA A 149 8.09 -19.20 -2.83
CA ALA A 149 7.43 -18.08 -3.51
C ALA A 149 7.87 -16.72 -2.91
N ILE A 150 9.08 -16.27 -3.18
CA ILE A 150 9.65 -15.05 -2.62
C ILE A 150 9.76 -13.97 -3.70
N THR A 151 9.30 -12.75 -3.39
CA THR A 151 9.69 -11.54 -4.11
C THR A 151 10.99 -11.03 -3.48
N PRO A 152 12.08 -10.89 -4.25
CA PRO A 152 13.37 -10.49 -3.70
C PRO A 152 13.37 -9.02 -3.28
N VAL A 153 14.03 -8.72 -2.16
CA VAL A 153 14.34 -7.34 -1.72
C VAL A 153 15.63 -6.90 -2.39
N GLY A 154 15.72 -5.64 -2.79
CA GLY A 154 16.90 -5.07 -3.41
C GLY A 154 16.59 -3.96 -4.40
N ARG A 155 17.62 -3.54 -5.12
CA ARG A 155 17.52 -2.58 -6.22
C ARG A 155 17.74 -3.33 -7.52
N PHE A 156 16.76 -3.26 -8.38
CA PHE A 156 16.71 -3.92 -9.69
C PHE A 156 16.47 -2.86 -10.78
N LYS A 157 16.41 -3.33 -12.02
CA LYS A 157 16.00 -2.54 -13.18
C LYS A 157 15.02 -3.35 -14.02
N VAL A 158 14.12 -2.68 -14.72
CA VAL A 158 13.31 -3.33 -15.74
C VAL A 158 14.23 -3.83 -16.85
N GLU A 159 14.38 -5.14 -16.96
CA GLU A 159 15.25 -5.80 -17.95
C GLU A 159 14.53 -5.98 -19.29
N ARG A 160 13.22 -6.20 -19.24
CA ARG A 160 12.40 -6.49 -20.42
C ARG A 160 10.92 -6.19 -20.17
N ARG A 161 10.26 -5.67 -21.18
CA ARG A 161 8.80 -5.49 -21.23
C ARG A 161 8.20 -6.43 -22.27
N VAL A 162 6.95 -6.85 -22.05
CA VAL A 162 6.16 -7.59 -23.05
C VAL A 162 4.77 -6.98 -23.10
N GLU A 163 4.28 -6.70 -24.29
CA GLU A 163 2.92 -6.19 -24.49
C GLU A 163 1.90 -7.33 -24.48
N GLY A 164 0.71 -7.03 -23.97
CA GLY A 164 -0.39 -7.98 -23.93
C GLY A 164 -0.18 -9.13 -22.94
N TRP A 165 -0.83 -10.24 -23.22
CA TRP A 165 -0.78 -11.43 -22.39
C TRP A 165 0.47 -12.27 -22.67
N ARG A 166 1.13 -12.69 -21.59
CA ARG A 166 2.25 -13.66 -21.64
C ARG A 166 1.91 -14.90 -20.82
N LYS A 167 1.95 -16.07 -21.45
CA LYS A 167 1.85 -17.35 -20.76
C LYS A 167 3.18 -17.72 -20.12
N SER A 168 3.14 -18.11 -18.85
CA SER A 168 4.26 -18.70 -18.12
C SER A 168 3.83 -20.06 -17.53
N PRO A 169 4.74 -20.89 -17.06
CA PRO A 169 4.39 -22.14 -16.36
C PRO A 169 3.49 -21.91 -15.13
N LEU A 170 3.61 -20.76 -14.49
CA LEU A 170 2.87 -20.40 -13.27
C LEU A 170 1.61 -19.54 -13.52
N GLY A 171 1.20 -19.40 -14.80
CA GLY A 171 -0.01 -18.68 -15.17
C GLY A 171 0.19 -17.58 -16.19
N LEU A 172 -0.85 -16.75 -16.33
CA LEU A 172 -0.87 -15.64 -17.29
C LEU A 172 -0.42 -14.34 -16.63
N LEU A 173 0.41 -13.58 -17.34
CA LEU A 173 0.90 -12.26 -16.96
C LEU A 173 0.41 -11.25 -18.01
N TYR A 174 -0.15 -10.13 -17.56
CA TYR A 174 -0.63 -9.07 -18.43
C TYR A 174 0.31 -7.86 -18.38
N TYR A 175 0.88 -7.48 -19.54
CA TYR A 175 1.88 -6.41 -19.68
C TYR A 175 3.04 -6.52 -18.68
N PRO A 176 3.75 -7.67 -18.60
CA PRO A 176 4.79 -7.88 -17.59
C PRO A 176 6.03 -7.01 -17.83
N LEU A 177 6.50 -6.41 -16.74
CA LEU A 177 7.77 -5.73 -16.58
C LEU A 177 8.71 -6.67 -15.82
N TYR A 178 9.58 -7.38 -16.52
CA TYR A 178 10.54 -8.30 -15.90
C TYR A 178 11.72 -7.55 -15.32
N PHE A 179 12.12 -7.87 -14.08
CA PHE A 179 13.19 -7.19 -13.38
C PHE A 179 14.19 -8.11 -12.67
N HIS A 180 13.93 -9.43 -12.59
CA HIS A 180 14.83 -10.37 -11.91
C HIS A 180 14.49 -11.82 -12.26
N TYR A 181 15.33 -12.53 -13.02
CA TYR A 181 15.22 -13.97 -13.32
C TYR A 181 13.81 -14.48 -13.61
N GLY A 182 13.05 -13.76 -14.40
CA GLY A 182 11.67 -14.13 -14.78
C GLY A 182 10.60 -13.63 -13.80
N ILE A 183 10.96 -13.00 -12.68
CA ILE A 183 10.03 -12.29 -11.80
C ILE A 183 9.66 -10.95 -12.46
N ALA A 184 8.38 -10.62 -12.42
CA ALA A 184 7.84 -9.43 -13.07
C ALA A 184 6.80 -8.70 -12.21
N ILE A 185 6.64 -7.40 -12.46
CA ILE A 185 5.44 -6.65 -12.13
C ILE A 185 4.47 -6.84 -13.29
N HIS A 186 3.22 -7.26 -13.02
CA HIS A 186 2.27 -7.55 -14.10
C HIS A 186 0.82 -7.38 -13.66
N GLY A 187 -0.06 -7.04 -14.60
CA GLY A 187 -1.49 -7.04 -14.38
C GLY A 187 -2.03 -8.44 -14.09
N ASN A 188 -2.94 -8.52 -13.15
CA ASN A 188 -3.65 -9.75 -12.83
C ASN A 188 -5.10 -9.44 -12.41
N PRO A 189 -6.11 -10.24 -12.84
CA PRO A 189 -7.49 -10.05 -12.39
C PRO A 189 -7.66 -10.23 -10.88
N ALA A 190 -6.78 -11.02 -10.24
CA ALA A 190 -6.80 -11.32 -8.81
C ALA A 190 -5.60 -10.67 -8.11
N VAL A 191 -5.85 -9.57 -7.40
CA VAL A 191 -4.88 -8.88 -6.53
C VAL A 191 -5.44 -8.86 -5.12
N PRO A 192 -5.32 -9.98 -4.38
CA PRO A 192 -5.77 -10.03 -3.00
C PRO A 192 -4.95 -9.07 -2.11
N PRO A 193 -5.52 -8.61 -0.97
CA PRO A 193 -4.82 -7.68 -0.09
C PRO A 193 -3.52 -8.21 0.53
N GLN A 194 -3.34 -9.52 0.59
CA GLN A 194 -2.18 -10.24 1.14
C GLN A 194 -1.27 -10.77 0.01
N PRO A 195 0.00 -11.13 0.33
CA PRO A 195 0.87 -11.87 -0.58
C PRO A 195 0.25 -13.21 -1.00
N ALA A 196 0.18 -13.49 -2.31
CA ALA A 196 -0.44 -14.71 -2.84
C ALA A 196 0.15 -15.17 -4.19
N SER A 197 1.25 -14.57 -4.65
CA SER A 197 1.91 -14.98 -5.89
C SER A 197 3.03 -16.00 -5.65
N HIS A 198 3.63 -16.52 -6.72
CA HIS A 198 4.82 -17.36 -6.67
C HIS A 198 6.14 -16.56 -6.71
N GLY A 199 6.08 -15.22 -6.55
CA GLY A 199 7.23 -14.34 -6.55
C GLY A 199 7.04 -13.08 -7.39
N CYS A 200 6.22 -13.11 -8.43
CA CYS A 200 5.86 -11.91 -9.20
C CYS A 200 5.05 -10.93 -8.36
N ILE A 201 5.03 -9.67 -8.78
CA ILE A 201 4.25 -8.60 -8.16
C ILE A 201 3.00 -8.39 -9.02
N ARG A 202 1.85 -8.83 -8.50
CA ARG A 202 0.56 -8.61 -9.17
C ARG A 202 0.07 -7.21 -8.89
N ILE A 203 -0.36 -6.50 -9.93
CA ILE A 203 -1.05 -5.20 -9.85
C ILE A 203 -2.44 -5.32 -10.47
N PRO A 204 -3.39 -4.40 -10.17
CA PRO A 204 -4.69 -4.36 -10.84
C PRO A 204 -4.55 -4.28 -12.35
N ILE A 205 -5.37 -5.07 -13.06
CA ILE A 205 -5.24 -5.23 -14.50
C ILE A 205 -5.44 -3.92 -15.28
N PHE A 206 -6.31 -3.02 -14.78
CA PHE A 206 -6.58 -1.74 -15.42
C PHE A 206 -5.37 -0.81 -15.46
N ALA A 207 -4.45 -0.92 -14.50
CA ALA A 207 -3.25 -0.09 -14.43
C ALA A 207 -2.06 -0.63 -15.26
N ALA A 208 -2.13 -1.89 -15.70
CA ALA A 208 -0.97 -2.57 -16.27
C ALA A 208 -0.49 -1.99 -17.61
N ILE A 209 -1.41 -1.57 -18.46
CA ILE A 209 -1.07 -0.98 -19.78
C ILE A 209 -0.33 0.32 -19.58
N GLU A 210 -0.93 1.23 -18.83
CA GLU A 210 -0.36 2.56 -18.58
C GLU A 210 0.96 2.47 -17.80
N LEU A 211 1.03 1.66 -16.74
CA LEU A 211 2.28 1.46 -16.00
C LEU A 211 3.38 0.93 -16.92
N SER A 212 3.07 -0.07 -17.78
CA SER A 212 4.04 -0.62 -18.72
C SER A 212 4.48 0.42 -19.76
N ALA A 213 3.57 1.21 -20.31
CA ALA A 213 3.89 2.26 -21.27
C ALA A 213 4.81 3.33 -20.69
N GLN A 214 4.57 3.72 -19.44
CA GLN A 214 5.34 4.74 -18.73
C GLN A 214 6.62 4.22 -18.05
N THR A 215 6.93 2.92 -18.14
CA THR A 215 8.08 2.31 -17.48
C THR A 215 9.01 1.69 -18.52
N PRO A 216 9.98 2.45 -19.08
CA PRO A 216 10.94 1.94 -20.03
C PRO A 216 11.89 0.90 -19.39
N VAL A 217 12.56 0.12 -20.25
CA VAL A 217 13.70 -0.71 -19.83
C VAL A 217 14.75 0.18 -19.17
N GLU A 218 15.50 -0.35 -18.21
CA GLU A 218 16.45 0.34 -17.33
C GLU A 218 15.82 1.18 -16.21
N THR A 219 14.47 1.37 -16.18
CA THR A 219 13.83 2.01 -15.03
C THR A 219 14.15 1.24 -13.74
N ALA A 220 14.60 1.94 -12.71
CA ALA A 220 14.91 1.33 -11.42
C ALA A 220 13.65 0.79 -10.73
N VAL A 221 13.78 -0.39 -10.10
CA VAL A 221 12.75 -1.03 -9.27
C VAL A 221 13.36 -1.29 -7.90
N ILE A 222 12.90 -0.56 -6.90
CA ILE A 222 13.39 -0.62 -5.53
C ILE A 222 12.39 -1.41 -4.70
N ILE A 223 12.79 -2.57 -4.21
CA ILE A 223 11.93 -3.46 -3.44
C ILE A 223 12.47 -3.55 -2.02
N TYR A 224 11.62 -3.25 -1.05
CA TYR A 224 11.98 -3.24 0.36
C TYR A 224 10.85 -3.78 1.25
N ASP A 225 11.19 -4.10 2.49
CA ASP A 225 10.25 -4.38 3.55
C ASP A 225 10.34 -3.26 4.59
N SER A 226 9.30 -2.46 4.73
CA SER A 226 9.29 -1.31 5.64
C SER A 226 9.22 -1.71 7.12
N ASN A 227 8.88 -2.98 7.41
CA ASN A 227 8.89 -3.53 8.76
C ASN A 227 9.48 -4.96 8.74
N PRO A 228 10.78 -5.09 8.47
CA PRO A 228 11.42 -6.39 8.45
C PRO A 228 11.34 -7.00 9.86
N ARG A 229 10.49 -8.01 10.00
CA ARG A 229 10.49 -8.79 11.25
C ARG A 229 11.84 -9.49 11.34
N PRO A 230 12.48 -9.53 12.53
CA PRO A 230 13.61 -10.42 12.76
C PRO A 230 13.08 -11.85 12.63
N SER A 231 12.99 -12.33 11.40
CA SER A 231 12.51 -13.67 11.11
C SER A 231 13.72 -14.59 10.99
N ARG A 232 13.69 -15.67 11.76
CA ARG A 232 14.49 -16.85 11.41
C ARG A 232 14.25 -17.10 9.92
N PRO A 233 15.28 -17.19 9.08
CA PRO A 233 15.07 -17.48 7.67
C PRO A 233 14.17 -18.72 7.55
N PRO A 234 13.17 -18.70 6.70
CA PRO A 234 12.29 -19.84 6.53
C PRO A 234 13.14 -21.04 6.15
N GLY A 235 12.93 -22.17 6.79
CA GLY A 235 13.63 -23.42 6.52
C GLY A 235 13.55 -23.80 5.03
N PRO A 236 14.39 -24.72 4.56
CA PRO A 236 14.33 -25.20 3.17
C PRO A 236 12.96 -25.77 2.86
N CYS A 237 12.51 -25.61 1.62
CA CYS A 237 11.29 -26.28 1.17
C CYS A 237 11.48 -27.80 1.16
N PRO A 238 10.47 -28.58 1.51
CA PRO A 238 10.53 -30.03 1.42
C PRO A 238 10.77 -30.46 -0.02
N PRO A 239 11.42 -31.60 -0.26
CA PRO A 239 11.55 -32.16 -1.61
C PRO A 239 10.16 -32.42 -2.20
N PRO A 240 10.01 -32.43 -3.55
CA PRO A 240 8.76 -32.80 -4.16
C PRO A 240 8.33 -34.20 -3.70
N ALA A 241 7.04 -34.37 -3.42
CA ALA A 241 6.51 -35.70 -3.13
C ALA A 241 6.81 -36.62 -4.33
N ASN A 242 7.41 -37.77 -4.07
CA ASN A 242 7.61 -38.80 -5.09
C ASN A 242 6.23 -39.20 -5.64
N GLN A 243 6.00 -38.89 -6.92
CA GLN A 243 4.86 -39.40 -7.68
C GLN A 243 5.20 -40.78 -8.22
#